data_c51bb0e3f75ea0737a301181738bb526
#
_entry.id   c51bb0e3f75ea0737a301181738bb526
#
_cell.length_a   1.000
_cell.length_b   1.000
_cell.length_c   1.000
_cell.angle_alpha   90.00
_cell.angle_beta   90.00
_cell.angle_gamma   90.00
#
_symmetry.space_group_name_H-M   'P 1'
#
loop_
_entity.id
_entity.type
_entity.pdbx_description
1 polymer ?
#
loop_
_entity_poly.entity_id
_entity_poly.type
_entity_poly.pdbx_seq_one_letter_code
_entity_poly.pdbx_strand_id
1 'polypeptide(L)'
;NLEKSEFITLVDTNMDESRGLIIDLCVEDRAYQLCTYPTMLQIPNYVRTVHSFTKKESEAIDAAESGLAVTMDFSGDTALCFHDQLRIINAMFPEVLAVLDCPSEKLLSGRWVAMAAESETLPSPRYLFTVQAVSDESGEVWLHSHGLKRAGMYELEILGSDEDTYNTH
;
A
#
# COMPACT_ATOMS: atom_id res chain seq x y z
N ASN A 1 -19.83 10.84 3.89
CA ASN A 1 -19.48 11.90 4.87
C ASN A 1 -18.28 12.76 4.47
N LEU A 2 -17.75 12.59 3.25
CA LEU A 2 -16.65 13.40 2.71
C LEU A 2 -16.99 14.89 2.63
N GLU A 3 -18.26 15.24 2.41
CA GLU A 3 -18.74 16.63 2.31
C GLU A 3 -18.66 17.44 3.63
N LYS A 4 -18.33 16.81 4.77
CA LYS A 4 -18.29 17.45 6.08
C LYS A 4 -16.90 17.59 6.70
N SER A 5 -15.86 17.17 6.01
CA SER A 5 -14.48 17.36 6.47
C SER A 5 -13.99 18.73 5.99
N GLU A 6 -13.61 19.61 6.90
CA GLU A 6 -13.01 20.93 6.55
C GLU A 6 -11.70 20.80 5.77
N PHE A 7 -11.13 19.58 5.71
CA PHE A 7 -9.83 19.28 5.08
C PHE A 7 -9.93 18.54 3.75
N ILE A 8 -11.12 18.06 3.37
CA ILE A 8 -11.29 17.27 2.14
C ILE A 8 -12.21 18.04 1.20
N THR A 9 -11.71 18.36 0.02
CA THR A 9 -12.47 18.99 -1.07
C THR A 9 -12.68 17.98 -2.18
N LEU A 10 -13.94 17.67 -2.51
CA LEU A 10 -14.28 16.92 -3.71
C LEU A 10 -14.01 17.82 -4.92
N VAL A 11 -13.16 17.36 -5.83
CA VAL A 11 -12.77 18.12 -7.04
C VAL A 11 -13.65 17.70 -8.22
N ASP A 12 -13.73 16.40 -8.48
CA ASP A 12 -14.53 15.85 -9.59
C ASP A 12 -14.98 14.42 -9.29
N THR A 13 -16.03 13.99 -9.99
CA THR A 13 -16.50 12.60 -10.00
C THR A 13 -16.81 12.18 -11.41
N ASN A 14 -16.28 11.05 -11.83
CA ASN A 14 -16.49 10.49 -13.16
C ASN A 14 -16.77 8.99 -13.10
N MET A 15 -17.46 8.47 -14.10
CA MET A 15 -17.67 7.02 -14.28
C MET A 15 -16.87 6.56 -15.48
N ASP A 16 -15.98 5.61 -15.25
CA ASP A 16 -15.21 4.93 -16.29
C ASP A 16 -15.76 3.50 -16.46
N GLU A 17 -15.98 3.06 -17.69
CA GLU A 17 -16.56 1.74 -17.96
C GLU A 17 -15.68 0.58 -17.47
N SER A 18 -14.36 0.78 -17.39
CA SER A 18 -13.39 -0.23 -16.99
C SER A 18 -12.99 -0.15 -15.52
N ARG A 19 -13.05 1.04 -14.93
CA ARG A 19 -12.57 1.33 -13.58
C ARG A 19 -13.68 1.62 -12.57
N GLY A 20 -14.93 1.78 -13.05
CA GLY A 20 -16.06 2.15 -12.21
C GLY A 20 -16.04 3.62 -11.81
N LEU A 21 -16.41 3.93 -10.57
CA LEU A 21 -16.42 5.30 -10.06
C LEU A 21 -15.00 5.80 -9.81
N ILE A 22 -14.67 6.92 -10.42
CA ILE A 22 -13.44 7.68 -10.17
C ILE A 22 -13.81 8.95 -9.41
N ILE A 23 -13.11 9.21 -8.34
CA ILE A 23 -13.30 10.40 -7.49
C ILE A 23 -11.96 11.11 -7.36
N ASP A 24 -11.90 12.32 -7.84
CA ASP A 24 -10.76 13.20 -7.61
C ASP A 24 -11.04 14.11 -6.42
N LEU A 25 -10.15 14.10 -5.44
CA LEU A 25 -10.28 14.91 -4.24
C LEU A 25 -8.95 15.58 -3.88
N CYS A 26 -9.04 16.68 -3.18
CA CYS A 26 -7.91 17.39 -2.63
C CYS A 26 -8.01 17.39 -1.12
N VAL A 27 -6.92 17.05 -0.45
CA VAL A 27 -6.79 17.13 0.99
C VAL A 27 -5.64 18.09 1.28
N GLU A 28 -5.97 19.22 1.89
CA GLU A 28 -5.07 20.35 2.01
C GLU A 28 -4.57 20.80 0.60
N ASP A 29 -3.31 20.57 0.27
CA ASP A 29 -2.67 20.93 -1.01
C ASP A 29 -2.34 19.70 -1.89
N ARG A 30 -2.79 18.50 -1.50
CA ARG A 30 -2.49 17.25 -2.18
C ARG A 30 -3.68 16.69 -2.93
N ALA A 31 -3.44 16.29 -4.16
CA ALA A 31 -4.43 15.62 -5.00
C ALA A 31 -4.42 14.10 -4.77
N TYR A 32 -5.61 13.54 -4.68
CA TYR A 32 -5.82 12.09 -4.57
C TYR A 32 -6.84 11.65 -5.61
N GLN A 33 -6.63 10.47 -6.14
CA GLN A 33 -7.62 9.82 -6.98
C GLN A 33 -8.03 8.49 -6.35
N LEU A 34 -9.32 8.26 -6.30
CA LEU A 34 -9.94 7.03 -5.85
C LEU A 34 -10.62 6.36 -7.02
N CYS A 35 -10.37 5.07 -7.18
CA CYS A 35 -11.03 4.27 -8.21
C CYS A 35 -11.63 3.03 -7.58
N THR A 36 -12.90 2.76 -7.85
CA THR A 36 -13.52 1.50 -7.44
C THR A 36 -13.20 0.40 -8.45
N TYR A 37 -12.88 -0.80 -7.93
CA TYR A 37 -12.66 -1.97 -8.76
C TYR A 37 -13.78 -2.99 -8.48
N PRO A 38 -14.57 -3.37 -9.50
CA PRO A 38 -15.68 -4.32 -9.33
C PRO A 38 -15.22 -5.77 -9.17
N THR A 39 -13.95 -6.04 -9.45
CA THR A 39 -13.37 -7.39 -9.30
C THR A 39 -12.06 -7.30 -8.55
N MET A 40 -11.89 -8.15 -7.53
CA MET A 40 -10.65 -8.24 -6.80
C MET A 40 -9.59 -9.02 -7.58
N LEU A 41 -8.37 -8.47 -7.59
CA LEU A 41 -7.18 -9.22 -7.98
C LEU A 41 -6.87 -10.29 -6.92
N GLN A 42 -6.41 -11.45 -7.36
CA GLN A 42 -5.84 -12.43 -6.44
C GLN A 42 -4.62 -11.83 -5.76
N ILE A 43 -4.64 -11.78 -4.43
CA ILE A 43 -3.52 -11.25 -3.63
C ILE A 43 -2.50 -12.38 -3.41
N PRO A 44 -1.28 -12.27 -3.95
CA PRO A 44 -0.25 -13.29 -3.79
C PRO A 44 0.14 -13.51 -2.32
N ASN A 45 0.55 -14.72 -1.99
CA ASN A 45 0.95 -15.01 -0.61
C ASN A 45 2.21 -14.28 -0.16
N TYR A 46 3.15 -14.01 -1.06
CA TYR A 46 4.41 -13.35 -0.72
C TYR A 46 4.24 -11.92 -0.20
N VAL A 47 3.16 -11.21 -0.57
CA VAL A 47 2.89 -9.86 -0.04
C VAL A 47 2.34 -9.86 1.39
N ARG A 48 1.96 -11.04 1.94
CA ARG A 48 1.33 -11.21 3.26
C ARG A 48 2.35 -11.40 4.40
N THR A 49 3.60 -11.02 4.20
CA THR A 49 4.71 -11.33 5.13
C THR A 49 4.89 -10.30 6.25
N VAL A 50 4.43 -9.06 6.05
CA VAL A 50 4.70 -7.97 7.00
C VAL A 50 3.78 -7.98 8.22
N HIS A 51 2.57 -8.51 8.09
CA HIS A 51 1.58 -8.63 9.16
C HIS A 51 1.04 -10.05 9.29
N SER A 52 0.81 -10.48 10.53
CA SER A 52 0.08 -11.71 10.78
C SER A 52 -1.42 -11.47 10.62
N PHE A 53 -2.07 -12.30 9.82
CA PHE A 53 -3.53 -12.31 9.66
C PHE A 53 -4.10 -13.53 10.41
N THR A 54 -5.19 -13.34 11.12
CA THR A 54 -5.96 -14.47 11.63
C THR A 54 -6.59 -15.24 10.47
N LYS A 55 -6.97 -16.49 10.70
CA LYS A 55 -7.67 -17.29 9.69
C LYS A 55 -8.92 -16.59 9.17
N LYS A 56 -9.70 -15.96 10.06
CA LYS A 56 -10.92 -15.23 9.71
C LYS A 56 -10.62 -14.01 8.82
N GLU A 57 -9.55 -13.25 9.13
CA GLU A 57 -9.13 -12.11 8.31
C GLU A 57 -8.68 -12.58 6.92
N SER A 58 -7.88 -13.66 6.85
CA SER A 58 -7.43 -14.20 5.57
C SER A 58 -8.60 -14.67 4.71
N GLU A 59 -9.54 -15.43 5.29
CA GLU A 59 -10.76 -15.88 4.60
C GLU A 59 -11.62 -14.71 4.11
N ALA A 60 -11.74 -13.63 4.91
CA ALA A 60 -12.50 -12.45 4.53
C ALA A 60 -11.80 -11.68 3.39
N ILE A 61 -10.47 -11.56 3.41
CA ILE A 61 -9.68 -10.93 2.34
C ILE A 61 -9.81 -11.74 1.04
N ASP A 62 -9.71 -13.08 1.12
CA ASP A 62 -9.81 -13.96 -0.04
C ASP A 62 -11.22 -14.01 -0.64
N ALA A 63 -12.25 -13.76 0.18
CA ALA A 63 -13.65 -13.70 -0.23
C ALA A 63 -14.09 -12.29 -0.66
N ALA A 64 -13.23 -11.28 -0.61
CA ALA A 64 -13.59 -9.92 -1.01
C ALA A 64 -13.86 -9.85 -2.52
N GLU A 65 -15.01 -9.30 -2.88
CA GLU A 65 -15.48 -9.21 -4.28
C GLU A 65 -15.16 -7.85 -4.92
N SER A 66 -14.78 -6.87 -4.11
CA SER A 66 -14.50 -5.52 -4.58
C SER A 66 -13.36 -4.88 -3.81
N GLY A 67 -12.71 -3.92 -4.43
CA GLY A 67 -11.65 -3.13 -3.83
C GLY A 67 -11.70 -1.68 -4.28
N LEU A 68 -10.92 -0.86 -3.61
CA LEU A 68 -10.71 0.52 -3.95
C LEU A 68 -9.21 0.79 -4.09
N ALA A 69 -8.81 1.48 -5.13
CA ALA A 69 -7.48 2.05 -5.23
C ALA A 69 -7.48 3.50 -4.77
N VAL A 70 -6.49 3.85 -3.97
CA VAL A 70 -6.19 5.22 -3.56
C VAL A 70 -4.83 5.58 -4.12
N THR A 71 -4.80 6.51 -5.06
CA THR A 71 -3.59 6.96 -5.73
C THR A 71 -3.29 8.40 -5.33
N MET A 72 -2.03 8.70 -5.07
CA MET A 72 -1.54 10.07 -4.86
C MET A 72 -0.09 10.19 -5.33
N ASP A 73 0.31 11.40 -5.66
CA ASP A 73 1.70 11.71 -5.92
C ASP A 73 2.46 11.97 -4.62
N PHE A 74 3.58 11.26 -4.44
CA PHE A 74 4.47 11.48 -3.31
C PHE A 74 5.44 12.62 -3.66
N SER A 75 5.20 13.78 -3.10
CA SER A 75 6.06 14.96 -3.24
C SER A 75 6.57 15.42 -1.87
N GLY A 76 7.87 15.69 -1.76
CA GLY A 76 8.48 16.08 -0.49
C GLY A 76 8.78 14.90 0.43
N ASP A 77 8.30 14.95 1.68
CA ASP A 77 8.54 13.89 2.67
C ASP A 77 7.70 12.65 2.37
N THR A 78 8.37 11.59 1.94
CA THR A 78 7.73 10.31 1.57
C THR A 78 7.00 9.65 2.73
N ALA A 79 7.53 9.74 3.96
CA ALA A 79 6.90 9.15 5.14
C ALA A 79 5.63 9.91 5.53
N LEU A 80 5.64 11.22 5.39
CA LEU A 80 4.46 12.07 5.59
C LEU A 80 3.39 11.77 4.53
N CYS A 81 3.78 11.70 3.24
CA CYS A 81 2.86 11.33 2.17
C CYS A 81 2.19 9.98 2.41
N PHE A 82 2.96 8.99 2.84
CA PHE A 82 2.42 7.66 3.16
C PHE A 82 1.47 7.71 4.35
N HIS A 83 1.82 8.46 5.40
CA HIS A 83 0.95 8.63 6.56
C HIS A 83 -0.37 9.30 6.18
N ASP A 84 -0.34 10.36 5.38
CA ASP A 84 -1.54 11.03 4.89
C ASP A 84 -2.41 10.10 4.04
N GLN A 85 -1.80 9.27 3.19
CA GLN A 85 -2.53 8.26 2.43
C GLN A 85 -3.25 7.25 3.35
N LEU A 86 -2.60 6.78 4.42
CA LEU A 86 -3.21 5.89 5.40
C LEU A 86 -4.36 6.58 6.16
N ARG A 87 -4.20 7.86 6.52
CA ARG A 87 -5.24 8.66 7.18
C ARG A 87 -6.49 8.81 6.31
N ILE A 88 -6.30 9.06 5.01
CA ILE A 88 -7.42 9.15 4.06
C ILE A 88 -8.12 7.80 3.93
N ILE A 89 -7.36 6.71 3.76
CA ILE A 89 -7.92 5.37 3.69
C ILE A 89 -8.74 5.06 4.95
N ASN A 90 -8.19 5.32 6.13
CA ASN A 90 -8.89 5.05 7.39
C ASN A 90 -10.13 5.94 7.58
N ALA A 91 -10.06 7.21 7.20
CA ALA A 91 -11.20 8.13 7.27
C ALA A 91 -12.36 7.72 6.37
N MET A 92 -12.05 7.18 5.20
CA MET A 92 -13.05 6.74 4.22
C MET A 92 -13.57 5.33 4.51
N PHE A 93 -12.70 4.45 4.96
CA PHE A 93 -12.95 3.01 5.16
C PHE A 93 -12.42 2.55 6.52
N PRO A 94 -13.05 2.97 7.63
CA PRO A 94 -12.55 2.66 8.99
C PRO A 94 -12.53 1.16 9.30
N GLU A 95 -13.29 0.36 8.53
CA GLU A 95 -13.34 -1.10 8.67
C GLU A 95 -12.67 -1.84 7.51
N VAL A 96 -11.67 -1.20 6.85
CA VAL A 96 -10.93 -1.86 5.77
C VAL A 96 -10.27 -3.14 6.28
N LEU A 97 -10.42 -4.24 5.54
CA LEU A 97 -9.85 -5.54 5.92
C LEU A 97 -8.33 -5.54 5.81
N ALA A 98 -7.83 -5.04 4.69
CA ALA A 98 -6.42 -4.92 4.39
C ALA A 98 -6.18 -3.86 3.31
N VAL A 99 -4.97 -3.36 3.25
CA VAL A 99 -4.49 -2.44 2.20
C VAL A 99 -3.29 -3.07 1.52
N LEU A 100 -3.40 -3.30 0.21
CA LEU A 100 -2.26 -3.70 -0.61
C LEU A 100 -1.50 -2.44 -1.03
N ASP A 101 -0.33 -2.24 -0.43
CA ASP A 101 0.61 -1.21 -0.85
C ASP A 101 1.41 -1.72 -2.06
N CYS A 102 0.89 -1.43 -3.25
CA CYS A 102 1.46 -1.93 -4.50
C CYS A 102 2.93 -1.54 -4.71
N PRO A 103 3.37 -0.30 -4.41
CA PRO A 103 4.77 0.07 -4.60
C PRO A 103 5.75 -0.74 -3.76
N SER A 104 5.40 -1.10 -2.53
CA SER A 104 6.27 -1.90 -1.65
C SER A 104 5.92 -3.39 -1.62
N GLU A 105 4.89 -3.79 -2.37
CA GLU A 105 4.38 -5.17 -2.42
C GLU A 105 4.07 -5.76 -1.03
N LYS A 106 3.37 -4.97 -0.20
CA LYS A 106 3.00 -5.35 1.17
C LYS A 106 1.50 -5.33 1.36
N LEU A 107 0.99 -6.39 1.98
CA LEU A 107 -0.36 -6.40 2.49
C LEU A 107 -0.37 -5.94 3.95
N LEU A 108 -0.93 -4.75 4.18
CA LEU A 108 -1.06 -4.13 5.49
C LEU A 108 -2.41 -4.51 6.08
N SER A 109 -2.44 -4.96 7.34
CA SER A 109 -3.71 -5.28 8.00
C SER A 109 -4.51 -4.02 8.31
N GLY A 110 -5.85 -4.08 8.19
CA GLY A 110 -6.71 -2.93 8.47
C GLY A 110 -6.52 -2.37 9.88
N ARG A 111 -6.35 -3.24 10.89
CA ARG A 111 -6.03 -2.80 12.26
C ARG A 111 -4.72 -2.01 12.37
N TRP A 112 -3.70 -2.37 11.59
CA TRP A 112 -2.45 -1.61 11.57
C TRP A 112 -2.65 -0.28 10.84
N VAL A 113 -3.41 -0.27 9.74
CA VAL A 113 -3.74 0.97 9.00
C VAL A 113 -4.45 1.95 9.91
N ALA A 114 -5.47 1.51 10.66
CA ALA A 114 -6.19 2.35 11.62
C ALA A 114 -5.24 2.91 12.71
N MET A 115 -4.43 2.05 13.33
CA MET A 115 -3.46 2.46 14.34
C MET A 115 -2.43 3.46 13.78
N ALA A 116 -1.90 3.21 12.58
CA ALA A 116 -0.91 4.08 11.95
C ALA A 116 -1.52 5.44 11.56
N ALA A 117 -2.75 5.44 11.05
CA ALA A 117 -3.47 6.65 10.67
C ALA A 117 -3.80 7.57 11.85
N GLU A 118 -4.08 7.00 13.03
CA GLU A 118 -4.39 7.72 14.27
C GLU A 118 -3.14 8.15 15.05
N SER A 119 -1.98 7.59 14.70
CA SER A 119 -0.72 7.90 15.38
C SER A 119 -0.26 9.33 15.10
N GLU A 120 0.32 9.98 16.10
CA GLU A 120 1.04 11.25 15.95
C GLU A 120 2.44 11.06 15.34
N THR A 121 2.95 9.82 15.33
CA THR A 121 4.27 9.49 14.79
C THR A 121 4.13 8.90 13.39
N LEU A 122 5.06 9.30 12.51
CA LEU A 122 5.09 8.76 11.15
C LEU A 122 5.38 7.25 11.15
N PRO A 123 4.80 6.50 10.21
CA PRO A 123 5.12 5.10 10.03
C PRO A 123 6.62 4.87 9.81
N SER A 124 7.16 3.79 10.38
CA SER A 124 8.56 3.43 10.19
C SER A 124 8.89 3.23 8.71
N PRO A 125 10.08 3.68 8.24
CA PRO A 125 10.50 3.52 6.84
C PRO A 125 10.42 2.09 6.31
N ARG A 126 10.52 1.08 7.18
CA ARG A 126 10.36 -0.33 6.80
C ARG A 126 9.01 -0.67 6.15
N TYR A 127 8.00 0.18 6.31
CA TYR A 127 6.71 0.01 5.65
C TYR A 127 6.66 0.64 4.26
N LEU A 128 7.64 1.48 3.93
CA LEU A 128 7.70 2.19 2.64
C LEU A 128 8.36 1.37 1.53
N PHE A 129 9.21 0.42 1.88
CA PHE A 129 9.91 -0.42 0.90
C PHE A 129 10.05 -1.85 1.41
N THR A 130 10.25 -2.76 0.49
CA THR A 130 10.54 -4.18 0.75
C THR A 130 11.85 -4.55 0.09
N VAL A 131 12.60 -5.46 0.72
CA VAL A 131 13.65 -6.23 0.07
C VAL A 131 13.14 -7.66 -0.06
N GLN A 132 13.07 -8.15 -1.27
CA GLN A 132 12.70 -9.53 -1.56
C GLN A 132 13.93 -10.35 -1.92
N ALA A 133 13.93 -11.60 -1.49
CA ALA A 133 14.92 -12.58 -1.87
C ALA A 133 14.23 -13.67 -2.72
N VAL A 134 14.70 -13.86 -3.93
CA VAL A 134 14.24 -14.91 -4.83
C VAL A 134 15.40 -15.84 -5.12
N SER A 135 15.25 -17.13 -4.82
CA SER A 135 16.22 -18.14 -5.14
C SER A 135 15.79 -18.94 -6.38
N ASP A 136 16.73 -19.28 -7.22
CA ASP A 136 16.54 -20.19 -8.33
C ASP A 136 16.89 -21.65 -7.95
N GLU A 137 16.79 -22.57 -8.91
CA GLU A 137 17.11 -23.99 -8.72
C GLU A 137 18.61 -24.24 -8.48
N SER A 138 19.49 -23.30 -8.82
CA SER A 138 20.95 -23.39 -8.57
C SER A 138 21.33 -23.02 -7.13
N GLY A 139 20.41 -22.38 -6.40
CA GLY A 139 20.63 -21.84 -5.05
C GLY A 139 21.22 -20.44 -5.05
N GLU A 140 21.36 -19.81 -6.21
CA GLU A 140 21.70 -18.40 -6.28
C GLU A 140 20.51 -17.55 -5.80
N VAL A 141 20.80 -16.53 -5.01
CA VAL A 141 19.80 -15.61 -4.44
C VAL A 141 19.89 -14.27 -5.15
N TRP A 142 18.77 -13.83 -5.69
CA TRP A 142 18.56 -12.49 -6.18
C TRP A 142 17.81 -11.66 -5.13
N LEU A 143 18.46 -10.60 -4.65
CA LEU A 143 17.85 -9.61 -3.77
C LEU A 143 17.44 -8.40 -4.60
N HIS A 144 16.22 -7.92 -4.40
CA HIS A 144 15.73 -6.71 -5.03
C HIS A 144 14.79 -5.93 -4.12
N SER A 145 14.79 -4.60 -4.28
CA SER A 145 13.92 -3.72 -3.54
C SER A 145 12.65 -3.38 -4.31
N HIS A 146 11.60 -3.04 -3.57
CA HIS A 146 10.36 -2.49 -4.09
C HIS A 146 9.93 -1.30 -3.24
N GLY A 147 9.51 -0.20 -3.87
CA GLY A 147 8.96 0.97 -3.22
C GLY A 147 9.93 2.15 -3.05
N LEU A 148 11.21 2.00 -3.36
CA LEU A 148 12.18 3.09 -3.28
C LEU A 148 11.88 4.21 -4.30
N LYS A 149 11.27 3.87 -5.43
CA LYS A 149 10.88 4.86 -6.46
C LYS A 149 9.98 5.97 -5.94
N ARG A 150 9.09 5.69 -4.97
CA ARG A 150 8.22 6.71 -4.39
C ARG A 150 9.00 7.75 -3.57
N ALA A 151 10.22 7.42 -3.13
CA ALA A 151 11.14 8.33 -2.47
C ALA A 151 12.14 9.01 -3.45
N GLY A 152 11.91 8.89 -4.76
CA GLY A 152 12.79 9.43 -5.79
C GLY A 152 14.11 8.65 -5.96
N MET A 153 14.21 7.44 -5.40
CA MET A 153 15.39 6.59 -5.50
C MET A 153 15.18 5.51 -6.57
N TYR A 154 16.28 4.93 -7.04
CA TYR A 154 16.23 3.74 -7.88
C TYR A 154 15.97 2.50 -7.02
N GLU A 155 15.28 1.50 -7.58
CA GLU A 155 15.27 0.18 -6.97
C GLU A 155 16.66 -0.44 -7.04
N LEU A 156 17.00 -1.20 -6.00
CA LEU A 156 18.30 -1.83 -5.85
C LEU A 156 18.19 -3.33 -6.14
N GLU A 157 19.22 -3.87 -6.76
CA GLU A 157 19.35 -5.30 -7.06
C GLU A 157 20.73 -5.82 -6.70
N ILE A 158 20.79 -7.02 -6.11
CA ILE A 158 22.03 -7.76 -5.85
C ILE A 158 21.82 -9.15 -6.45
N LEU A 159 22.65 -9.49 -7.42
CA LEU A 159 22.63 -10.77 -8.13
C LEU A 159 23.73 -11.70 -7.60
N GLY A 160 23.46 -13.01 -7.59
CA GLY A 160 24.43 -14.03 -7.25
C GLY A 160 24.84 -14.04 -5.77
N SER A 161 23.95 -13.62 -4.87
CA SER A 161 24.16 -13.85 -3.45
C SER A 161 23.98 -15.33 -3.12
N ASP A 162 24.79 -15.83 -2.19
CA ASP A 162 24.59 -17.15 -1.58
C ASP A 162 23.86 -17.02 -0.24
N GLU A 163 23.49 -18.15 0.37
CA GLU A 163 22.76 -18.21 1.61
C GLU A 163 23.55 -17.56 2.78
N ASP A 164 24.87 -17.66 2.76
CA ASP A 164 25.75 -17.07 3.78
C ASP A 164 25.81 -15.54 3.64
N THR A 165 25.85 -15.04 2.40
CA THR A 165 25.88 -13.61 2.08
C THR A 165 24.55 -12.95 2.37
N TYR A 166 23.42 -13.64 2.13
CA TYR A 166 22.07 -13.15 2.43
C TYR A 166 21.87 -12.77 3.90
N ASN A 167 22.44 -13.53 4.83
CA ASN A 167 22.32 -13.30 6.26
C ASN A 167 23.19 -12.13 6.77
N THR A 168 24.05 -11.55 5.92
CA THR A 168 24.97 -10.44 6.27
C THR A 168 24.57 -9.10 5.68
N HIS A 169 23.57 -9.04 4.80
CA HIS A 169 22.99 -7.86 4.15
C HIS A 169 21.61 -7.54 4.66
#